data_e5f900006bc07fc8468011ec145d3663
#
_entry.id   e5f900006bc07fc8468011ec145d3663
#
_cell.length_a   1.000
_cell.length_b   1.000
_cell.length_c   1.000
_cell.angle_alpha   90.00
_cell.angle_beta   90.00
_cell.angle_gamma   90.00
#
_symmetry.space_group_name_H-M   'P 1'
#
loop_
_entity.id
_entity.type
_entity.pdbx_description
1 polymer ?
#
loop_
_entity_poly.entity_id
_entity_poly.type
_entity_poly.pdbx_seq_one_letter_code
_entity_poly.pdbx_strand_id
1 'polypeptide(L)'
;MTAQAGQYLFDEPLKVPTIQLEYTTVWSFPERGSWATHKSDYRGNFAPQIARNIIEMYSRKGDCVLDPMVGAGTTLIEAKLLARDAVGIDINPDAAKLSAEAIRFKHSPASRQEVKIGDARDLSFLDDDSIDLVLTHPPYMNIIKYSNGQIEGDLSNIGSLPKFCDEIEKIAAQLFKVLKPDKYCAILIGDTRKGRHFVPLAFSVMQRFLKVGFVLKEDIIKIQHNCTMTGRWRPKALKDGFYLIMHEHLFVFRKPRPGENLSRIRYSTNI
;
A
#
# COMPACT_ATOMS: atom_id res chain seq x y z
N MET A 1 -3.70 1.53 22.14
CA MET A 1 -2.51 1.71 23.01
C MET A 1 -1.68 2.83 22.42
N THR A 2 -1.65 3.99 23.06
CA THR A 2 -0.69 5.05 22.76
C THR A 2 0.68 4.52 23.14
N ALA A 3 1.62 4.47 22.22
CA ALA A 3 2.99 4.05 22.51
C ALA A 3 3.57 4.98 23.58
N GLN A 4 3.75 4.48 24.80
CA GLN A 4 4.57 5.16 25.81
C GLN A 4 5.95 5.43 25.22
N ALA A 5 6.54 6.56 25.61
CA ALA A 5 7.89 6.99 25.25
C ALA A 5 8.93 5.92 25.63
N GLY A 6 9.04 4.89 24.81
CA GLY A 6 10.03 3.82 24.91
C GLY A 6 11.30 4.26 24.20
N GLN A 7 12.43 3.88 24.76
CA GLN A 7 13.79 4.14 24.29
C GLN A 7 13.90 3.94 22.77
N TYR A 8 14.46 4.93 22.07
CA TYR A 8 14.72 4.79 20.63
C TYR A 8 15.69 3.65 20.36
N LEU A 9 15.54 2.96 19.23
CA LEU A 9 16.43 1.86 18.84
C LEU A 9 17.80 2.36 18.36
N PHE A 10 17.88 3.64 17.95
CA PHE A 10 19.09 4.27 17.46
C PHE A 10 19.19 5.68 18.03
N ASP A 11 20.33 6.02 18.65
CA ASP A 11 20.61 7.35 19.22
C ASP A 11 21.19 8.32 18.19
N GLU A 12 21.82 7.81 17.12
CA GLU A 12 22.36 8.62 16.04
C GLU A 12 21.36 8.84 14.91
N PRO A 13 21.46 9.97 14.18
CA PRO A 13 20.65 10.21 12.99
C PRO A 13 20.87 9.12 11.94
N LEU A 14 19.80 8.49 11.49
CA LEU A 14 19.88 7.48 10.45
C LEU A 14 20.31 8.11 9.12
N LYS A 15 21.28 7.51 8.46
CA LYS A 15 21.69 7.93 7.11
C LYS A 15 20.58 7.53 6.13
N VAL A 16 19.99 8.51 5.48
CA VAL A 16 18.98 8.34 4.43
C VAL A 16 19.64 8.69 3.11
N PRO A 17 19.68 7.79 2.13
CA PRO A 17 20.26 8.09 0.84
C PRO A 17 19.42 9.14 0.09
N THR A 18 20.09 9.96 -0.72
CA THR A 18 19.39 10.73 -1.74
C THR A 18 18.91 9.78 -2.82
N ILE A 19 17.61 9.78 -3.08
CA ILE A 19 16.98 8.91 -4.07
C ILE A 19 16.47 9.78 -5.20
N GLN A 20 16.79 9.38 -6.42
CA GLN A 20 16.18 9.97 -7.60
C GLN A 20 14.74 9.46 -7.70
N LEU A 21 13.79 10.39 -7.86
CA LEU A 21 12.40 10.03 -8.05
C LEU A 21 12.16 9.56 -9.49
N GLU A 22 11.23 8.63 -9.64
CA GLU A 22 10.78 8.16 -10.96
C GLU A 22 9.80 9.16 -11.58
N TYR A 23 9.91 9.37 -12.89
CA TYR A 23 9.05 10.30 -13.65
C TYR A 23 8.15 9.59 -14.66
N THR A 24 8.36 8.29 -14.85
CA THR A 24 7.63 7.48 -15.83
C THR A 24 6.66 6.55 -15.15
N THR A 25 5.81 5.91 -15.92
CA THR A 25 4.85 4.91 -15.41
C THR A 25 5.40 3.49 -15.40
N VAL A 26 6.70 3.28 -15.61
CA VAL A 26 7.35 1.98 -15.49
C VAL A 26 8.50 2.10 -14.50
N TRP A 27 8.33 1.48 -13.33
CA TRP A 27 9.29 1.53 -12.22
C TRP A 27 10.05 0.22 -12.05
N SER A 28 11.36 0.34 -11.87
CA SER A 28 12.26 -0.79 -11.74
C SER A 28 13.25 -0.54 -10.60
N PHE A 29 13.16 -1.35 -9.54
CA PHE A 29 14.04 -1.27 -8.38
C PHE A 29 14.71 -2.64 -8.17
N PRO A 30 15.75 -3.01 -8.96
CA PRO A 30 16.45 -4.28 -8.81
C PRO A 30 17.13 -4.41 -7.45
N GLU A 31 17.56 -3.30 -6.88
CA GLU A 31 18.10 -3.21 -5.54
C GLU A 31 17.06 -2.56 -4.62
N ARG A 32 16.48 -3.38 -3.76
CA ARG A 32 15.57 -2.90 -2.73
C ARG A 32 16.32 -2.06 -1.69
N GLY A 33 15.79 -0.90 -1.37
CA GLY A 33 16.32 -0.06 -0.30
C GLY A 33 16.29 -0.76 1.07
N SER A 34 17.35 -0.52 1.86
CA SER A 34 17.52 -1.06 3.22
C SER A 34 17.98 0.00 4.23
N TRP A 35 17.77 1.28 3.92
CA TRP A 35 18.11 2.39 4.82
C TRP A 35 17.17 2.49 6.01
N ALA A 36 17.55 3.24 7.01
CA ALA A 36 16.85 3.40 8.28
C ALA A 36 16.52 2.04 8.91
N THR A 37 15.28 1.79 9.22
CA THR A 37 14.78 0.57 9.84
C THR A 37 14.12 -0.40 8.86
N HIS A 38 14.24 -0.16 7.55
CA HIS A 38 13.66 -1.06 6.54
C HIS A 38 14.31 -2.44 6.57
N LYS A 39 13.46 -3.47 6.61
CA LYS A 39 13.87 -4.88 6.53
C LYS A 39 13.18 -5.55 5.34
N SER A 40 13.80 -6.59 4.80
CA SER A 40 13.28 -7.36 3.65
C SER A 40 12.64 -8.70 4.03
N ASP A 41 12.67 -9.07 5.30
CA ASP A 41 12.27 -10.38 5.81
C ASP A 41 10.76 -10.58 5.96
N TYR A 42 9.97 -9.49 5.98
CA TYR A 42 8.51 -9.57 5.99
C TYR A 42 7.97 -9.83 4.58
N ARG A 43 7.28 -10.96 4.39
CA ARG A 43 6.68 -11.31 3.09
C ARG A 43 5.61 -10.31 2.68
N GLY A 44 5.61 -9.93 1.40
CA GLY A 44 4.66 -8.93 0.89
C GLY A 44 5.05 -7.48 1.17
N ASN A 45 6.23 -7.25 1.73
CA ASN A 45 6.73 -5.90 1.96
C ASN A 45 7.24 -5.27 0.64
N PHE A 46 6.70 -4.13 0.25
CA PHE A 46 7.14 -3.44 -0.97
C PHE A 46 8.45 -2.64 -0.74
N ALA A 47 9.12 -2.30 -1.85
CA ALA A 47 10.38 -1.57 -1.78
C ALA A 47 10.17 -0.14 -1.22
N PRO A 48 11.03 0.34 -0.31
CA PRO A 48 10.95 1.70 0.24
C PRO A 48 10.90 2.80 -0.82
N GLN A 49 11.55 2.58 -1.96
CA GLN A 49 11.54 3.50 -3.10
C GLN A 49 10.11 3.80 -3.59
N ILE A 50 9.20 2.83 -3.53
CA ILE A 50 7.79 3.01 -3.92
C ILE A 50 7.12 4.01 -2.97
N ALA A 51 7.23 3.79 -1.66
CA ALA A 51 6.66 4.70 -0.67
C ALA A 51 7.26 6.10 -0.79
N ARG A 52 8.59 6.20 -0.95
CA ARG A 52 9.28 7.47 -1.14
C ARG A 52 8.72 8.25 -2.30
N ASN A 53 8.64 7.64 -3.49
CA ASN A 53 8.15 8.29 -4.69
C ASN A 53 6.70 8.79 -4.52
N ILE A 54 5.80 7.97 -3.99
CA ILE A 54 4.39 8.34 -3.81
C ILE A 54 4.23 9.45 -2.77
N ILE A 55 4.92 9.36 -1.62
CA ILE A 55 4.82 10.36 -0.55
C ILE A 55 5.39 11.70 -1.01
N GLU A 56 6.53 11.72 -1.69
CA GLU A 56 7.14 12.97 -2.22
C GLU A 56 6.25 13.62 -3.30
N MET A 57 5.67 12.81 -4.21
CA MET A 57 4.88 13.30 -5.33
C MET A 57 3.51 13.84 -4.88
N TYR A 58 2.86 13.18 -3.91
CA TYR A 58 1.44 13.42 -3.60
C TYR A 58 1.18 13.98 -2.21
N SER A 59 2.21 14.33 -1.46
CA SER A 59 2.06 14.97 -0.15
C SER A 59 3.13 16.05 0.12
N ARG A 60 2.93 16.82 1.17
CA ARG A 60 3.84 17.84 1.66
C ARG A 60 4.29 17.54 3.09
N LYS A 61 5.37 18.15 3.56
CA LYS A 61 5.78 18.08 4.97
C LYS A 61 4.63 18.54 5.87
N GLY A 62 4.36 17.78 6.92
CA GLY A 62 3.26 18.00 7.86
C GLY A 62 1.91 17.42 7.43
N ASP A 63 1.76 16.92 6.19
CA ASP A 63 0.57 16.17 5.76
C ASP A 63 0.48 14.84 6.52
N CYS A 64 -0.75 14.31 6.64
CA CYS A 64 -1.03 13.02 7.27
C CYS A 64 -1.17 11.89 6.23
N VAL A 65 -0.36 10.86 6.36
CA VAL A 65 -0.36 9.66 5.51
C VAL A 65 -1.05 8.50 6.23
N LEU A 66 -1.96 7.80 5.56
CA LEU A 66 -2.62 6.60 6.08
C LEU A 66 -2.15 5.36 5.32
N ASP A 67 -1.76 4.31 6.05
CA ASP A 67 -1.64 2.96 5.52
C ASP A 67 -2.56 2.01 6.29
N PRO A 68 -3.73 1.64 5.73
CA PRO A 68 -4.72 0.81 6.40
C PRO A 68 -4.39 -0.69 6.47
N MET A 69 -3.27 -1.11 5.87
CA MET A 69 -2.74 -2.49 5.90
C MET A 69 -1.21 -2.44 6.00
N VAL A 70 -0.73 -1.89 7.12
CA VAL A 70 0.62 -1.35 7.29
C VAL A 70 1.74 -2.40 7.27
N GLY A 71 1.42 -3.66 7.55
CA GLY A 71 2.41 -4.75 7.56
C GLY A 71 3.65 -4.43 8.41
N ALA A 72 4.83 -4.44 7.78
CA ALA A 72 6.10 -4.12 8.44
C ALA A 72 6.40 -2.61 8.55
N GLY A 73 5.49 -1.73 8.15
CA GLY A 73 5.62 -0.28 8.39
C GLY A 73 6.40 0.49 7.34
N THR A 74 6.60 -0.02 6.13
CA THR A 74 7.38 0.67 5.07
C THR A 74 6.86 2.08 4.81
N THR A 75 5.54 2.26 4.70
CA THR A 75 4.91 3.56 4.49
C THR A 75 5.20 4.52 5.64
N LEU A 76 5.10 4.05 6.89
CA LEU A 76 5.31 4.88 8.08
C LEU A 76 6.76 5.30 8.25
N ILE A 77 7.70 4.38 7.96
CA ILE A 77 9.14 4.70 7.98
C ILE A 77 9.43 5.85 7.01
N GLU A 78 8.95 5.74 5.77
CA GLU A 78 9.17 6.78 4.76
C GLU A 78 8.43 8.08 5.08
N ALA A 79 7.19 8.03 5.58
CA ALA A 79 6.47 9.20 6.03
C ALA A 79 7.25 9.95 7.12
N LYS A 80 7.79 9.22 8.10
CA LYS A 80 8.61 9.79 9.17
C LYS A 80 9.90 10.43 8.64
N LEU A 81 10.63 9.75 7.76
CA LEU A 81 11.86 10.26 7.14
C LEU A 81 11.61 11.52 6.30
N LEU A 82 10.40 11.67 5.78
CA LEU A 82 9.97 12.78 4.94
C LEU A 82 9.22 13.88 5.72
N ALA A 83 9.18 13.78 7.07
CA ALA A 83 8.49 14.71 7.94
C ALA A 83 6.97 14.83 7.64
N ARG A 84 6.32 13.71 7.39
CA ARG A 84 4.86 13.57 7.33
C ARG A 84 4.38 12.88 8.59
N ASP A 85 3.24 13.28 9.11
CA ASP A 85 2.52 12.50 10.10
C ASP A 85 1.98 11.23 9.44
N ALA A 86 1.85 10.12 10.20
CA ALA A 86 1.27 8.91 9.63
C ALA A 86 0.49 8.08 10.65
N VAL A 87 -0.53 7.42 10.12
CA VAL A 87 -1.32 6.41 10.82
C VAL A 87 -1.22 5.09 10.06
N GLY A 88 -0.79 4.04 10.74
CA GLY A 88 -0.77 2.68 10.24
C GLY A 88 -1.78 1.80 10.95
N ILE A 89 -2.48 0.95 10.21
CA ILE A 89 -3.45 0.01 10.74
C ILE A 89 -3.13 -1.37 10.21
N ASP A 90 -3.26 -2.37 11.04
CA ASP A 90 -3.25 -3.77 10.59
C ASP A 90 -4.20 -4.59 11.43
N ILE A 91 -4.92 -5.51 10.79
CA ILE A 91 -5.81 -6.45 11.48
C ILE A 91 -5.00 -7.50 12.24
N ASN A 92 -3.74 -7.76 11.82
CA ASN A 92 -2.84 -8.69 12.46
C ASN A 92 -2.03 -7.96 13.56
N PRO A 93 -2.21 -8.33 14.85
CA PRO A 93 -1.49 -7.72 15.96
C PRO A 93 0.04 -7.83 15.84
N ASP A 94 0.55 -8.91 15.26
CA ASP A 94 2.00 -9.11 15.08
C ASP A 94 2.56 -8.14 14.04
N ALA A 95 1.84 -7.91 12.94
CA ALA A 95 2.20 -6.92 11.93
C ALA A 95 2.16 -5.49 12.52
N ALA A 96 1.11 -5.15 13.26
CA ALA A 96 1.01 -3.86 13.94
C ALA A 96 2.15 -3.64 14.94
N LYS A 97 2.52 -4.67 15.71
CA LYS A 97 3.67 -4.61 16.62
C LYS A 97 4.98 -4.39 15.87
N LEU A 98 5.21 -5.15 14.79
CA LEU A 98 6.40 -5.03 13.95
C LEU A 98 6.53 -3.61 13.38
N SER A 99 5.45 -3.05 12.86
CA SER A 99 5.39 -1.68 12.37
C SER A 99 5.67 -0.65 13.46
N ALA A 100 5.08 -0.82 14.66
CA ALA A 100 5.33 0.07 15.80
C ALA A 100 6.80 0.05 16.26
N GLU A 101 7.46 -1.10 16.19
CA GLU A 101 8.90 -1.21 16.46
C GLU A 101 9.73 -0.53 15.36
N ALA A 102 9.36 -0.70 14.09
CA ALA A 102 10.08 -0.17 12.95
C ALA A 102 10.16 1.37 12.92
N ILE A 103 9.18 2.06 13.50
CA ILE A 103 9.17 3.53 13.58
C ILE A 103 9.86 4.11 14.83
N ARG A 104 10.49 3.27 15.67
CA ARG A 104 11.17 3.69 16.91
C ARG A 104 12.59 4.20 16.65
N PHE A 105 12.71 5.25 15.85
CA PHE A 105 13.96 5.97 15.62
C PHE A 105 13.73 7.48 15.71
N LYS A 106 14.79 8.24 16.08
CA LYS A 106 14.75 9.70 16.06
C LYS A 106 14.91 10.22 14.64
N HIS A 107 14.14 11.24 14.28
CA HIS A 107 14.30 11.97 13.03
C HIS A 107 13.94 13.44 13.21
N SER A 108 14.58 14.33 12.43
CA SER A 108 14.34 15.77 12.46
C SER A 108 14.06 16.28 11.04
N PRO A 109 13.02 17.08 10.82
CA PRO A 109 12.03 17.50 11.82
C PRO A 109 11.16 16.34 12.30
N ALA A 110 10.69 16.44 13.56
CA ALA A 110 9.83 15.43 14.15
C ALA A 110 8.46 15.40 13.49
N SER A 111 7.90 14.20 13.36
CA SER A 111 6.51 13.97 12.91
C SER A 111 5.85 12.89 13.76
N ARG A 112 4.53 12.94 13.85
CA ARG A 112 3.75 11.99 14.65
C ARG A 112 3.53 10.70 13.85
N GLN A 113 3.84 9.57 14.47
CA GLN A 113 3.59 8.25 13.90
C GLN A 113 2.73 7.45 14.88
N GLU A 114 1.65 6.87 14.37
CA GLU A 114 0.71 6.08 15.17
C GLU A 114 0.44 4.74 14.50
N VAL A 115 0.41 3.65 15.27
CA VAL A 115 0.04 2.31 14.79
C VAL A 115 -1.10 1.78 15.64
N LYS A 116 -2.14 1.27 14.98
CA LYS A 116 -3.32 0.67 15.60
C LYS A 116 -3.56 -0.73 15.09
N ILE A 117 -4.04 -1.60 15.97
CA ILE A 117 -4.67 -2.85 15.57
C ILE A 117 -6.10 -2.53 15.18
N GLY A 118 -6.50 -2.88 13.96
CA GLY A 118 -7.84 -2.57 13.45
C GLY A 118 -8.08 -3.12 12.06
N ASP A 119 -9.31 -3.05 11.63
CA ASP A 119 -9.76 -3.49 10.32
C ASP A 119 -9.89 -2.30 9.37
N ALA A 120 -9.30 -2.39 8.18
CA ALA A 120 -9.38 -1.35 7.16
C ALA A 120 -10.83 -1.06 6.67
N ARG A 121 -11.77 -1.94 6.98
CA ARG A 121 -13.20 -1.77 6.70
C ARG A 121 -13.94 -0.90 7.73
N ASP A 122 -13.27 -0.55 8.82
CA ASP A 122 -13.79 0.33 9.85
C ASP A 122 -12.72 1.36 10.25
N LEU A 123 -12.81 2.55 9.67
CA LEU A 123 -11.95 3.70 9.97
C LEU A 123 -12.70 4.77 10.75
N SER A 124 -13.78 4.41 11.46
CA SER A 124 -14.66 5.34 12.21
C SER A 124 -13.95 6.13 13.31
N PHE A 125 -12.76 5.72 13.72
CA PHE A 125 -11.91 6.45 14.67
C PHE A 125 -11.10 7.59 14.03
N LEU A 126 -11.15 7.74 12.70
CA LEU A 126 -10.60 8.87 11.96
C LEU A 126 -11.74 9.80 11.55
N ASP A 127 -11.49 11.09 11.64
CA ASP A 127 -12.45 12.08 11.16
C ASP A 127 -12.56 12.03 9.63
N ASP A 128 -13.73 12.37 9.10
CA ASP A 128 -13.94 12.54 7.67
C ASP A 128 -13.01 13.65 7.16
N ASP A 129 -12.50 13.47 5.92
CA ASP A 129 -11.63 14.46 5.28
C ASP A 129 -10.40 14.88 6.14
N SER A 130 -9.82 13.93 6.91
CA SER A 130 -8.67 14.19 7.78
C SER A 130 -7.32 13.76 7.18
N ILE A 131 -7.32 12.86 6.22
CA ILE A 131 -6.11 12.24 5.62
C ILE A 131 -5.71 12.97 4.33
N ASP A 132 -4.41 13.22 4.16
CA ASP A 132 -3.86 13.89 2.98
C ASP A 132 -3.38 12.91 1.90
N LEU A 133 -2.95 11.71 2.29
CA LEU A 133 -2.50 10.68 1.35
C LEU A 133 -2.81 9.29 1.93
N VAL A 134 -3.33 8.41 1.10
CA VAL A 134 -3.37 6.98 1.40
C VAL A 134 -2.34 6.27 0.54
N LEU A 135 -1.54 5.39 1.15
CA LEU A 135 -0.65 4.47 0.44
C LEU A 135 -0.72 3.10 1.10
N THR A 136 -1.10 2.08 0.32
CA THR A 136 -1.32 0.74 0.88
C THR A 136 -1.01 -0.39 -0.09
N HIS A 137 -0.77 -1.57 0.47
CA HIS A 137 -0.44 -2.78 -0.26
C HIS A 137 -1.22 -3.97 0.32
N PRO A 138 -2.45 -4.20 -0.12
CA PRO A 138 -3.28 -5.29 0.37
C PRO A 138 -2.71 -6.67 0.01
N PRO A 139 -3.10 -7.74 0.70
CA PRO A 139 -2.81 -9.09 0.27
C PRO A 139 -3.46 -9.39 -1.09
N TYR A 140 -2.81 -10.25 -1.91
CA TYR A 140 -3.35 -10.68 -3.22
C TYR A 140 -4.21 -11.92 -3.02
N MET A 141 -5.41 -11.76 -2.49
CA MET A 141 -6.27 -12.86 -2.09
C MET A 141 -5.51 -13.84 -1.15
N ASN A 142 -5.64 -15.15 -1.35
CA ASN A 142 -5.01 -16.17 -0.53
C ASN A 142 -3.66 -16.69 -1.04
N ILE A 143 -2.90 -15.88 -1.81
CA ILE A 143 -1.57 -16.25 -2.30
C ILE A 143 -0.56 -16.37 -1.15
N ILE A 144 -0.62 -15.43 -0.21
CA ILE A 144 0.13 -15.47 1.06
C ILE A 144 -0.90 -15.43 2.18
N LYS A 145 -0.95 -16.46 3.00
CA LYS A 145 -1.83 -16.50 4.17
C LYS A 145 -1.08 -15.91 5.36
N TYR A 146 -1.39 -14.68 5.73
CA TYR A 146 -0.71 -13.98 6.82
C TYR A 146 -1.13 -14.47 8.21
N SER A 147 -2.40 -14.83 8.39
CA SER A 147 -2.93 -15.32 9.66
C SER A 147 -3.25 -16.82 9.68
N ASN A 148 -3.10 -17.54 8.56
CA ASN A 148 -3.49 -18.96 8.42
C ASN A 148 -4.93 -19.27 8.91
N GLY A 149 -5.85 -18.30 8.72
CA GLY A 149 -7.24 -18.44 9.15
C GLY A 149 -7.50 -18.13 10.63
N GLN A 150 -6.49 -17.72 11.40
CA GLN A 150 -6.62 -17.43 12.84
C GLN A 150 -7.22 -16.06 13.14
N ILE A 151 -7.22 -15.14 12.16
CA ILE A 151 -7.78 -13.80 12.31
C ILE A 151 -9.02 -13.69 11.44
N GLU A 152 -10.16 -13.49 12.07
CA GLU A 152 -11.41 -13.23 11.37
C GLU A 152 -11.29 -11.91 10.60
N GLY A 153 -11.79 -11.90 9.36
CA GLY A 153 -11.73 -10.70 8.51
C GLY A 153 -10.42 -10.50 7.75
N ASP A 154 -9.36 -11.28 7.99
CA ASP A 154 -8.12 -11.20 7.23
C ASP A 154 -8.38 -11.51 5.74
N LEU A 155 -8.13 -10.51 4.88
CA LEU A 155 -8.31 -10.62 3.43
C LEU A 155 -7.46 -11.73 2.81
N SER A 156 -6.33 -12.08 3.43
CA SER A 156 -5.45 -13.14 2.96
C SER A 156 -6.05 -14.56 3.09
N ASN A 157 -7.19 -14.68 3.73
CA ASN A 157 -7.94 -15.94 3.83
C ASN A 157 -8.99 -16.10 2.70
N ILE A 158 -9.23 -15.06 1.89
CA ILE A 158 -10.28 -15.06 0.87
C ILE A 158 -9.75 -15.64 -0.45
N GLY A 159 -10.25 -16.80 -0.86
CA GLY A 159 -9.89 -17.48 -2.11
C GLY A 159 -10.84 -17.20 -3.30
N SER A 160 -11.86 -16.38 -3.12
CA SER A 160 -12.86 -16.01 -4.14
C SER A 160 -12.64 -14.57 -4.58
N LEU A 161 -12.41 -14.35 -5.88
CA LEU A 161 -12.23 -13.01 -6.44
C LEU A 161 -13.43 -12.08 -6.18
N PRO A 162 -14.70 -12.49 -6.43
CA PRO A 162 -15.85 -11.64 -6.12
C PRO A 162 -15.89 -11.23 -4.64
N LYS A 163 -15.75 -12.20 -3.71
CA LYS A 163 -15.75 -11.90 -2.28
C LYS A 163 -14.62 -10.98 -1.88
N PHE A 164 -13.42 -11.19 -2.42
CA PHE A 164 -12.28 -10.30 -2.17
C PHE A 164 -12.57 -8.87 -2.64
N CYS A 165 -13.11 -8.73 -3.86
CA CYS A 165 -13.47 -7.42 -4.41
C CYS A 165 -14.58 -6.73 -3.60
N ASP A 166 -15.54 -7.47 -3.06
CA ASP A 166 -16.60 -6.90 -2.21
C ASP A 166 -16.02 -6.34 -0.89
N GLU A 167 -15.03 -7.02 -0.30
CA GLU A 167 -14.34 -6.50 0.87
C GLU A 167 -13.46 -5.28 0.53
N ILE A 168 -12.76 -5.30 -0.60
CA ILE A 168 -12.01 -4.14 -1.10
C ILE A 168 -12.91 -2.94 -1.37
N GLU A 169 -14.13 -3.14 -1.87
CA GLU A 169 -15.10 -2.05 -2.06
C GLU A 169 -15.47 -1.37 -0.74
N LYS A 170 -15.65 -2.14 0.34
CA LYS A 170 -15.90 -1.60 1.69
C LYS A 170 -14.71 -0.77 2.17
N ILE A 171 -13.49 -1.27 1.99
CA ILE A 171 -12.26 -0.55 2.32
C ILE A 171 -12.17 0.75 1.50
N ALA A 172 -12.37 0.68 0.19
CA ALA A 172 -12.34 1.85 -0.67
C ALA A 172 -13.35 2.93 -0.23
N ALA A 173 -14.55 2.52 0.23
CA ALA A 173 -15.54 3.44 0.77
C ALA A 173 -15.08 4.14 2.06
N GLN A 174 -14.42 3.41 2.97
CA GLN A 174 -13.82 4.02 4.16
C GLN A 174 -12.70 4.99 3.79
N LEU A 175 -11.81 4.60 2.88
CA LEU A 175 -10.72 5.45 2.41
C LEU A 175 -11.24 6.70 1.72
N PHE A 176 -12.30 6.58 0.93
CA PHE A 176 -12.95 7.74 0.30
C PHE A 176 -13.50 8.72 1.34
N LYS A 177 -14.07 8.19 2.44
CA LYS A 177 -14.63 9.00 3.52
C LYS A 177 -13.55 9.80 4.25
N VAL A 178 -12.45 9.16 4.66
CA VAL A 178 -11.42 9.82 5.48
C VAL A 178 -10.42 10.65 4.67
N LEU A 179 -10.25 10.39 3.38
CA LEU A 179 -9.36 11.15 2.50
C LEU A 179 -9.95 12.52 2.20
N LYS A 180 -9.15 13.59 2.32
CA LYS A 180 -9.54 14.94 1.94
C LYS A 180 -9.88 15.06 0.46
N PRO A 181 -10.83 15.92 0.05
CA PRO A 181 -11.05 16.24 -1.36
C PRO A 181 -9.77 16.71 -2.06
N ASP A 182 -9.62 16.33 -3.34
CA ASP A 182 -8.46 16.64 -4.19
C ASP A 182 -7.14 15.99 -3.73
N LYS A 183 -7.21 15.04 -2.81
CA LYS A 183 -6.07 14.25 -2.33
C LYS A 183 -6.07 12.84 -2.95
N TYR A 184 -5.01 12.08 -2.71
CA TYR A 184 -4.69 10.88 -3.47
C TYR A 184 -4.69 9.63 -2.61
N CYS A 185 -5.09 8.53 -3.24
CA CYS A 185 -5.00 7.17 -2.68
C CYS A 185 -4.22 6.30 -3.65
N ALA A 186 -3.07 5.79 -3.21
CA ALA A 186 -2.24 4.88 -3.98
C ALA A 186 -2.33 3.45 -3.44
N ILE A 187 -2.58 2.49 -4.33
CA ILE A 187 -2.68 1.07 -4.00
C ILE A 187 -1.78 0.23 -4.91
N LEU A 188 -0.83 -0.49 -4.32
CA LEU A 188 -0.03 -1.48 -5.05
C LEU A 188 -0.76 -2.81 -5.03
N ILE A 189 -0.97 -3.42 -6.18
CA ILE A 189 -1.68 -4.69 -6.30
C ILE A 189 -1.14 -5.50 -7.48
N GLY A 190 -0.93 -6.79 -7.30
CA GLY A 190 -0.50 -7.70 -8.34
C GLY A 190 -1.61 -8.61 -8.83
N ASP A 191 -1.43 -9.13 -10.03
CA ASP A 191 -2.31 -10.13 -10.61
C ASP A 191 -1.86 -11.56 -10.26
N THR A 192 -2.74 -12.52 -10.50
CA THR A 192 -2.45 -13.92 -10.22
C THR A 192 -2.90 -14.85 -11.35
N ARG A 193 -2.70 -16.14 -11.17
CA ARG A 193 -3.17 -17.19 -12.10
C ARG A 193 -3.95 -18.26 -11.37
N LYS A 194 -5.02 -18.74 -12.04
CA LYS A 194 -5.76 -19.92 -11.61
C LYS A 194 -6.01 -20.81 -12.84
N GLY A 195 -5.70 -22.10 -12.73
CA GLY A 195 -5.86 -23.05 -13.84
C GLY A 195 -5.11 -22.63 -15.11
N ARG A 196 -3.90 -22.05 -14.99
CA ARG A 196 -3.05 -21.50 -16.07
C ARG A 196 -3.54 -20.19 -16.71
N HIS A 197 -4.75 -19.75 -16.38
CA HIS A 197 -5.31 -18.51 -16.89
C HIS A 197 -4.98 -17.33 -16.00
N PHE A 198 -4.83 -16.17 -16.60
CA PHE A 198 -4.61 -14.90 -15.92
C PHE A 198 -5.88 -14.50 -15.15
N VAL A 199 -5.74 -14.09 -13.91
CA VAL A 199 -6.81 -13.54 -13.08
C VAL A 199 -6.54 -12.06 -12.90
N PRO A 200 -7.34 -11.16 -13.51
CA PRO A 200 -7.11 -9.72 -13.50
C PRO A 200 -7.52 -9.09 -12.16
N LEU A 201 -6.80 -9.44 -11.09
CA LEU A 201 -7.08 -8.99 -9.74
C LEU A 201 -6.90 -7.48 -9.62
N ALA A 202 -5.81 -6.94 -10.18
CA ALA A 202 -5.50 -5.52 -10.15
C ALA A 202 -6.62 -4.68 -10.79
N PHE A 203 -7.05 -5.05 -11.99
CA PHE A 203 -8.14 -4.35 -12.68
C PHE A 203 -9.49 -4.49 -11.96
N SER A 204 -9.75 -5.64 -11.35
CA SER A 204 -10.98 -5.84 -10.55
C SER A 204 -10.98 -4.93 -9.31
N VAL A 205 -9.84 -4.76 -8.65
CA VAL A 205 -9.67 -3.83 -7.54
C VAL A 205 -9.83 -2.38 -8.01
N MET A 206 -9.18 -2.00 -9.12
CA MET A 206 -9.31 -0.67 -9.71
C MET A 206 -10.78 -0.30 -9.93
N GLN A 207 -11.57 -1.20 -10.52
CA GLN A 207 -13.01 -0.96 -10.74
C GLN A 207 -13.79 -0.71 -9.46
N ARG A 208 -13.42 -1.34 -8.32
CA ARG A 208 -14.08 -1.11 -7.03
C ARG A 208 -13.81 0.31 -6.51
N PHE A 209 -12.58 0.82 -6.68
CA PHE A 209 -12.26 2.20 -6.34
C PHE A 209 -13.02 3.21 -7.21
N LEU A 210 -13.09 2.98 -8.52
CA LEU A 210 -13.86 3.83 -9.44
C LEU A 210 -15.35 3.83 -9.09
N LYS A 211 -15.91 2.66 -8.75
CA LYS A 211 -17.32 2.52 -8.35
C LYS A 211 -17.66 3.33 -7.10
N VAL A 212 -16.75 3.44 -6.15
CA VAL A 212 -16.91 4.25 -4.92
C VAL A 212 -16.91 5.75 -5.21
N GLY A 213 -16.34 6.18 -6.35
CA GLY A 213 -16.30 7.58 -6.75
C GLY A 213 -14.90 8.17 -6.88
N PHE A 214 -13.88 7.38 -6.69
CA PHE A 214 -12.50 7.80 -7.02
C PHE A 214 -12.34 8.01 -8.53
N VAL A 215 -11.34 8.83 -8.89
CA VAL A 215 -10.92 9.04 -10.27
C VAL A 215 -9.53 8.45 -10.44
N LEU A 216 -9.32 7.61 -11.46
CA LEU A 216 -7.99 7.08 -11.75
C LEU A 216 -7.06 8.20 -12.25
N LYS A 217 -5.96 8.40 -11.58
CA LYS A 217 -4.94 9.40 -11.92
C LYS A 217 -3.77 8.79 -12.66
N GLU A 218 -3.24 7.66 -12.17
CA GLU A 218 -2.11 6.96 -12.77
C GLU A 218 -2.30 5.44 -12.67
N ASP A 219 -1.75 4.73 -13.65
CA ASP A 219 -1.42 3.31 -13.57
C ASP A 219 0.09 3.16 -13.80
N ILE A 220 0.80 2.78 -12.75
CA ILE A 220 2.25 2.62 -12.74
C ILE A 220 2.57 1.14 -12.69
N ILE A 221 3.34 0.66 -13.67
CA ILE A 221 3.82 -0.72 -13.73
C ILE A 221 5.11 -0.82 -12.93
N LYS A 222 5.06 -1.53 -11.82
CA LYS A 222 6.24 -1.82 -11.01
C LYS A 222 6.78 -3.21 -11.38
N ILE A 223 7.99 -3.26 -11.93
CA ILE A 223 8.67 -4.50 -12.31
C ILE A 223 9.12 -5.25 -11.04
N GLN A 224 8.81 -6.54 -10.99
CA GLN A 224 9.28 -7.42 -9.91
C GLN A 224 10.68 -7.94 -10.19
N HIS A 225 11.55 -7.84 -9.19
CA HIS A 225 12.91 -8.36 -9.22
C HIS A 225 13.11 -9.43 -8.14
N ASN A 226 14.11 -10.27 -8.33
CA ASN A 226 14.56 -11.26 -7.35
C ASN A 226 13.46 -12.22 -6.86
N CYS A 227 12.47 -12.51 -7.73
CA CYS A 227 11.39 -13.45 -7.42
C CYS A 227 11.93 -14.87 -7.34
N THR A 228 12.13 -15.40 -6.15
CA THR A 228 12.64 -16.76 -5.91
C THR A 228 11.81 -17.85 -6.59
N MET A 229 10.51 -17.62 -6.78
CA MET A 229 9.60 -18.57 -7.43
C MET A 229 9.70 -18.59 -8.95
N THR A 230 10.28 -17.56 -9.59
CA THR A 230 10.36 -17.48 -11.07
C THR A 230 11.14 -18.67 -11.66
N GLY A 231 12.30 -18.98 -11.11
CA GLY A 231 13.09 -20.14 -11.55
C GLY A 231 12.34 -21.46 -11.42
N ARG A 232 11.61 -21.65 -10.32
CA ARG A 232 10.81 -22.85 -10.05
C ARG A 232 9.63 -23.02 -11.01
N TRP A 233 8.98 -21.93 -11.40
CA TRP A 233 7.80 -21.96 -12.27
C TRP A 233 8.13 -21.95 -13.77
N ARG A 234 9.34 -21.54 -14.17
CA ARG A 234 9.76 -21.44 -15.56
C ARG A 234 9.54 -22.73 -16.38
N PRO A 235 9.99 -23.92 -15.93
CA PRO A 235 9.76 -25.16 -16.69
C PRO A 235 8.27 -25.44 -16.90
N LYS A 236 7.44 -25.19 -15.88
CA LYS A 236 6.00 -25.38 -15.98
C LYS A 236 5.35 -24.37 -16.92
N ALA A 237 5.77 -23.13 -16.88
CA ALA A 237 5.26 -22.08 -17.76
C ALA A 237 5.53 -22.41 -19.23
N LEU A 238 6.73 -22.89 -19.56
CA LEU A 238 7.09 -23.33 -20.89
C LEU A 238 6.29 -24.56 -21.34
N LYS A 239 6.13 -25.54 -20.45
CA LYS A 239 5.35 -26.76 -20.76
C LYS A 239 3.87 -26.47 -20.97
N ASP A 240 3.31 -25.61 -20.18
CA ASP A 240 1.86 -25.35 -20.09
C ASP A 240 1.42 -24.13 -20.92
N GLY A 241 2.35 -23.43 -21.58
CA GLY A 241 2.07 -22.33 -22.51
C GLY A 241 1.53 -21.06 -21.86
N PHE A 242 2.17 -20.58 -20.76
CA PHE A 242 1.80 -19.31 -20.15
C PHE A 242 3.03 -18.47 -19.74
N TYR A 243 2.87 -17.17 -19.65
CA TYR A 243 3.93 -16.27 -19.20
C TYR A 243 3.86 -16.04 -17.68
N LEU A 244 5.03 -15.93 -17.02
CA LEU A 244 5.11 -15.54 -15.62
C LEU A 244 4.79 -14.05 -15.47
N ILE A 245 3.99 -13.71 -14.47
CA ILE A 245 3.66 -12.33 -14.15
C ILE A 245 4.88 -11.74 -13.41
N MET A 246 5.47 -10.68 -13.96
CA MET A 246 6.69 -10.06 -13.46
C MET A 246 6.49 -8.57 -13.17
N HIS A 247 5.25 -8.17 -12.90
CA HIS A 247 4.91 -6.79 -12.57
C HIS A 247 3.75 -6.73 -11.56
N GLU A 248 3.60 -5.59 -10.99
CA GLU A 248 2.47 -5.17 -10.16
C GLU A 248 1.98 -3.83 -10.69
N HIS A 249 0.71 -3.52 -10.44
CA HIS A 249 0.11 -2.23 -10.72
C HIS A 249 0.11 -1.37 -9.47
N LEU A 250 0.60 -0.15 -9.57
CA LEU A 250 0.45 0.86 -8.56
C LEU A 250 -0.55 1.90 -9.11
N PHE A 251 -1.82 1.71 -8.75
CA PHE A 251 -2.85 2.67 -9.11
C PHE A 251 -2.81 3.86 -8.18
N VAL A 252 -2.87 5.05 -8.74
CA VAL A 252 -3.07 6.29 -8.00
C VAL A 252 -4.44 6.84 -8.33
N PHE A 253 -5.28 6.98 -7.32
CA PHE A 253 -6.61 7.55 -7.43
C PHE A 253 -6.64 8.92 -6.78
N ARG A 254 -7.55 9.79 -7.25
CA ARG A 254 -7.85 11.08 -6.65
C ARG A 254 -9.29 11.08 -6.15
N LYS A 255 -9.53 11.61 -4.95
CA LYS A 255 -10.87 11.96 -4.50
C LYS A 255 -11.28 13.27 -5.16
N PRO A 256 -12.35 13.31 -5.98
CA PRO A 256 -12.81 14.56 -6.58
C PRO A 256 -13.32 15.53 -5.51
N ARG A 257 -13.36 16.82 -5.84
CA ARG A 257 -13.99 17.83 -4.98
C ARG A 257 -15.52 17.70 -5.04
N PRO A 258 -16.21 18.01 -3.97
CA PRO A 258 -17.68 18.09 -4.01
C PRO A 258 -18.17 18.99 -5.13
N GLY A 259 -19.07 18.49 -5.98
CA GLY A 259 -19.60 19.24 -7.12
C GLY A 259 -18.64 19.47 -8.28
N GLU A 260 -17.48 18.83 -8.32
CA GLU A 260 -16.53 18.92 -9.42
C GLU A 260 -17.13 18.40 -10.73
N ASN A 261 -16.99 19.17 -11.81
CA ASN A 261 -17.35 18.71 -13.14
C ASN A 261 -16.29 17.78 -13.73
N LEU A 262 -16.58 16.48 -13.76
CA LEU A 262 -15.67 15.44 -14.24
C LEU A 262 -15.74 15.18 -15.77
N SER A 263 -16.49 15.96 -16.54
CA SER A 263 -16.70 15.73 -17.98
C SER A 263 -15.40 15.64 -18.78
N ARG A 264 -14.38 16.46 -18.40
CA ARG A 264 -13.05 16.44 -19.06
C ARG A 264 -12.22 15.20 -18.77
N ILE A 265 -12.50 14.51 -17.68
CA ILE A 265 -11.78 13.32 -17.20
C ILE A 265 -12.71 12.09 -17.10
N ARG A 266 -13.84 12.12 -17.82
CA ARG A 266 -14.85 11.04 -17.74
C ARG A 266 -14.31 9.64 -18.01
N TYR A 267 -13.26 9.50 -18.81
CA TYR A 267 -12.62 8.22 -19.10
C TYR A 267 -11.75 7.67 -17.96
N SER A 268 -11.51 8.47 -16.92
CA SER A 268 -10.82 8.08 -15.70
C SER A 268 -11.78 7.83 -14.52
N THR A 269 -13.07 7.87 -14.77
CA THR A 269 -14.13 7.60 -13.80
C THR A 269 -14.72 6.21 -14.02
N ASN A 270 -15.78 5.87 -13.30
CA ASN A 270 -16.43 4.56 -13.47
C ASN A 270 -16.91 4.37 -14.93
N ILE A 271 -16.37 3.32 -15.56
CA ILE A 271 -16.63 2.93 -16.96
C ILE A 271 -17.76 1.91 -17.00
#